data_b211c3b7aa1395a255750568967423ee
#
_entry.id   b211c3b7aa1395a255750568967423ee
#
_cell.length_a   1.000
_cell.length_b   1.000
_cell.length_c   1.000
_cell.angle_alpha   90.00
_cell.angle_beta   90.00
_cell.angle_gamma   90.00
#
_symmetry.space_group_name_H-M   'P 1'
#
loop_
_entity.id
_entity.type
_entity.pdbx_description
1 polymer ?
#
loop_
_entity_poly.entity_id
_entity_poly.type
_entity_poly.pdbx_seq_one_letter_code
_entity_poly.pdbx_strand_id
1 'polypeptide(L)'
;MAIVLIIIGIIIGAVVKGKDLIRSAEQKKLYNQFLSAWELAYVNYYERTGRILGDTNTPDNSGTRDGRCANDLTLANLEAQLRAVGLDPPAPGPTGSSATRRYSASNGTQYTLTISFRSRSDGTASNYNCIEILGMPTELGIAFDRIKDEEMDGTAGSFIAVSGNGGPRIAWPNVTTSQTVFAARLILGF
;
A
#
# COMPACT_ATOMS: atom_id res chain seq x y z
N MET A 1 -44.38 25.83 -1.24
CA MET A 1 -43.91 24.53 -0.70
C MET A 1 -43.00 23.78 -1.68
N ALA A 2 -43.31 23.63 -2.98
CA ALA A 2 -42.48 22.89 -3.95
C ALA A 2 -41.03 23.40 -4.07
N ILE A 3 -40.81 24.71 -4.11
CA ILE A 3 -39.47 25.32 -4.27
C ILE A 3 -38.52 24.95 -3.11
N VAL A 4 -39.04 24.90 -1.88
CA VAL A 4 -38.24 24.54 -0.69
C VAL A 4 -37.78 23.09 -0.75
N LEU A 5 -38.63 22.16 -1.21
CA LEU A 5 -38.26 20.76 -1.39
C LEU A 5 -37.16 20.57 -2.45
N ILE A 6 -37.23 21.35 -3.55
CA ILE A 6 -36.20 21.32 -4.59
C ILE A 6 -34.88 21.81 -4.04
N ILE A 7 -34.84 22.90 -3.29
CA ILE A 7 -33.61 23.43 -2.69
C ILE A 7 -32.98 22.43 -1.71
N ILE A 8 -33.81 21.83 -0.83
CA ILE A 8 -33.35 20.82 0.11
C ILE A 8 -32.76 19.61 -0.63
N GLY A 9 -33.43 19.15 -1.70
CA GLY A 9 -32.92 18.03 -2.52
C GLY A 9 -31.54 18.32 -3.15
N ILE A 10 -31.35 19.54 -3.68
CA ILE A 10 -30.07 19.96 -4.26
C ILE A 10 -28.96 20.02 -3.17
N ILE A 11 -29.27 20.58 -1.99
CA ILE A 11 -28.32 20.69 -0.90
C ILE A 11 -27.90 19.30 -0.42
N ILE A 12 -28.84 18.38 -0.20
CA ILE A 12 -28.52 17.01 0.22
C ILE A 12 -27.65 16.30 -0.83
N GLY A 13 -28.01 16.42 -2.11
CA GLY A 13 -27.22 15.86 -3.21
C GLY A 13 -25.81 16.43 -3.28
N ALA A 14 -25.64 17.74 -3.08
CA ALA A 14 -24.33 18.39 -3.05
C ALA A 14 -23.46 17.93 -1.85
N VAL A 15 -24.06 17.76 -0.68
CA VAL A 15 -23.35 17.29 0.53
C VAL A 15 -22.86 15.86 0.37
N VAL A 16 -23.66 14.95 -0.21
CA VAL A 16 -23.26 13.57 -0.46
C VAL A 16 -22.07 13.53 -1.43
N LYS A 17 -22.18 14.21 -2.56
CA LYS A 17 -21.09 14.30 -3.55
C LYS A 17 -19.83 14.95 -3.00
N GLY A 18 -19.97 15.94 -2.12
CA GLY A 18 -18.85 16.59 -1.46
C GLY A 18 -18.04 15.62 -0.57
N LYS A 19 -18.71 14.75 0.18
CA LYS A 19 -18.04 13.73 1.00
C LYS A 19 -17.27 12.72 0.16
N ASP A 20 -17.79 12.27 -0.96
CA ASP A 20 -17.10 11.33 -1.86
C ASP A 20 -15.84 11.95 -2.45
N LEU A 21 -15.89 13.23 -2.83
CA LEU A 21 -14.75 13.99 -3.34
C LEU A 21 -13.63 14.12 -2.29
N ILE A 22 -14.01 14.50 -1.06
CA ILE A 22 -13.05 14.63 0.04
C ILE A 22 -12.37 13.29 0.29
N ARG A 23 -13.13 12.20 0.38
CA ARG A 23 -12.58 10.86 0.57
C ARG A 23 -11.63 10.44 -0.54
N SER A 24 -12.00 10.64 -1.80
CA SER A 24 -11.13 10.35 -2.94
C SER A 24 -9.83 11.15 -2.88
N ALA A 25 -9.88 12.42 -2.45
CA ALA A 25 -8.70 13.25 -2.26
C ALA A 25 -7.80 12.74 -1.11
N GLU A 26 -8.40 12.31 0.01
CA GLU A 26 -7.67 11.71 1.13
C GLU A 26 -6.98 10.39 0.74
N GLN A 27 -7.66 9.52 0.00
CA GLN A 27 -7.11 8.27 -0.52
C GLN A 27 -5.92 8.52 -1.47
N LYS A 28 -6.05 9.48 -2.41
CA LYS A 28 -4.95 9.88 -3.31
C LYS A 28 -3.77 10.48 -2.54
N LYS A 29 -4.04 11.34 -1.55
CA LYS A 29 -3.01 11.91 -0.69
C LYS A 29 -2.27 10.80 0.07
N LEU A 30 -3.01 9.87 0.64
CA LEU A 30 -2.43 8.74 1.37
C LEU A 30 -1.58 7.86 0.44
N TYR A 31 -2.08 7.52 -0.75
CA TYR A 31 -1.31 6.79 -1.76
C TYR A 31 0.04 7.46 -2.04
N ASN A 32 0.02 8.75 -2.38
CA ASN A 32 1.22 9.48 -2.76
C ASN A 32 2.23 9.65 -1.61
N GLN A 33 1.74 9.95 -0.40
CA GLN A 33 2.59 10.22 0.76
C GLN A 33 3.07 8.94 1.48
N PHE A 34 2.50 7.80 1.17
CA PHE A 34 2.79 6.55 1.86
C PHE A 34 3.33 5.49 0.90
N LEU A 35 2.50 4.92 0.02
CA LEU A 35 2.92 3.84 -0.85
C LEU A 35 3.90 4.30 -1.93
N SER A 36 3.54 5.35 -2.67
CA SER A 36 4.39 5.89 -3.74
C SER A 36 5.71 6.46 -3.22
N ALA A 37 5.72 7.03 -2.01
CA ALA A 37 6.94 7.51 -1.40
C ALA A 37 7.94 6.37 -1.11
N TRP A 38 7.47 5.21 -0.65
CA TRP A 38 8.30 4.03 -0.43
C TRP A 38 8.71 3.36 -1.74
N GLU A 39 7.82 3.31 -2.73
CA GLU A 39 8.14 2.83 -4.08
C GLU A 39 9.27 3.67 -4.69
N LEU A 40 9.17 4.99 -4.60
CA LEU A 40 10.20 5.91 -5.08
C LEU A 40 11.53 5.74 -4.33
N ALA A 41 11.49 5.57 -3.02
CA ALA A 41 12.70 5.30 -2.22
C ALA A 41 13.39 4.00 -2.65
N TYR A 42 12.62 2.95 -2.96
CA TYR A 42 13.12 1.69 -3.47
C TYR A 42 13.80 1.85 -4.83
N VAL A 43 13.15 2.52 -5.77
CA VAL A 43 13.69 2.77 -7.13
C VAL A 43 14.97 3.61 -7.04
N ASN A 44 14.96 4.72 -6.29
CA ASN A 44 16.12 5.58 -6.10
C ASN A 44 17.31 4.85 -5.47
N TYR A 45 17.04 3.94 -4.53
CA TYR A 45 18.07 3.11 -3.93
C TYR A 45 18.71 2.17 -4.96
N TYR A 46 17.87 1.51 -5.78
CA TYR A 46 18.33 0.63 -6.85
C TYR A 46 19.15 1.40 -7.90
N GLU A 47 18.65 2.54 -8.38
CA GLU A 47 19.35 3.37 -9.36
C GLU A 47 20.73 3.84 -8.86
N ARG A 48 20.85 4.13 -7.57
CA ARG A 48 22.10 4.60 -6.98
C ARG A 48 23.10 3.49 -6.70
N THR A 49 22.64 2.31 -6.35
CA THR A 49 23.49 1.22 -5.84
C THR A 49 23.58 0.01 -6.75
N GLY A 50 22.65 -0.15 -7.69
CA GLY A 50 22.46 -1.40 -8.45
C GLY A 50 21.99 -2.57 -7.59
N ARG A 51 21.42 -2.31 -6.39
CA ARG A 51 21.06 -3.32 -5.40
C ARG A 51 19.62 -3.17 -4.95
N ILE A 52 19.02 -4.27 -4.55
CA ILE A 52 17.67 -4.28 -4.00
C ILE A 52 17.69 -3.72 -2.57
N LEU A 53 16.80 -2.78 -2.28
CA LEU A 53 16.59 -2.29 -0.91
C LEU A 53 16.06 -3.43 -0.06
N GLY A 54 16.73 -3.70 1.05
CA GLY A 54 16.35 -4.82 1.92
C GLY A 54 16.97 -6.16 1.53
N ASP A 55 17.75 -6.23 0.45
CA ASP A 55 18.60 -7.38 0.17
C ASP A 55 19.86 -7.28 1.06
N THR A 56 19.87 -8.01 2.14
CA THR A 56 20.96 -8.05 3.11
C THR A 56 21.72 -9.38 3.02
N ASN A 57 22.96 -9.37 3.46
CA ASN A 57 23.79 -10.59 3.47
C ASN A 57 23.30 -11.67 4.46
N THR A 58 22.19 -11.44 5.18
CA THR A 58 21.76 -12.34 6.26
C THR A 58 20.24 -12.62 6.34
N PRO A 59 19.46 -12.57 5.28
CA PRO A 59 18.00 -12.70 5.45
C PRO A 59 17.52 -14.13 5.64
N ASP A 60 18.22 -15.07 5.07
CA ASP A 60 17.93 -16.51 5.12
C ASP A 60 19.07 -17.31 5.74
N ASN A 61 19.99 -16.65 6.47
CA ASN A 61 21.24 -17.22 6.96
C ASN A 61 22.20 -17.75 5.87
N SER A 62 21.96 -17.45 4.59
CA SER A 62 22.84 -17.89 3.49
C SER A 62 24.09 -17.03 3.34
N GLY A 63 24.10 -15.84 3.91
CA GLY A 63 25.24 -14.91 3.86
C GLY A 63 25.48 -14.28 2.49
N THR A 64 24.64 -14.55 1.50
CA THR A 64 24.75 -14.04 0.12
C THR A 64 23.56 -13.18 -0.25
N ARG A 65 23.83 -12.14 -1.04
CA ARG A 65 22.76 -11.35 -1.66
C ARG A 65 22.19 -12.15 -2.82
N ASP A 66 20.88 -12.30 -2.83
CA ASP A 66 20.16 -13.11 -3.81
C ASP A 66 19.21 -12.29 -4.70
N GLY A 67 19.21 -10.96 -4.57
CA GLY A 67 18.31 -10.06 -5.29
C GLY A 67 16.90 -10.02 -4.71
N ARG A 68 16.71 -10.48 -3.47
CA ARG A 68 15.40 -10.53 -2.83
C ARG A 68 15.36 -9.72 -1.54
N CYS A 69 14.22 -9.11 -1.28
CA CYS A 69 13.99 -8.49 0.02
C CYS A 69 13.93 -9.54 1.11
N ALA A 70 14.67 -9.34 2.20
CA ALA A 70 14.61 -10.20 3.36
C ALA A 70 13.23 -10.19 4.04
N ASN A 71 12.81 -11.32 4.56
CA ASN A 71 11.49 -11.46 5.16
C ASN A 71 11.39 -10.92 6.60
N ASP A 72 12.52 -10.69 7.26
CA ASP A 72 12.65 -10.23 8.65
C ASP A 72 13.13 -8.76 8.77
N LEU A 73 13.11 -8.02 7.68
CA LEU A 73 13.54 -6.62 7.66
C LEU A 73 12.74 -5.76 8.61
N THR A 74 13.45 -5.06 9.47
CA THR A 74 12.86 -4.00 10.29
C THR A 74 12.86 -2.66 9.53
N LEU A 75 11.94 -1.77 9.91
CA LEU A 75 11.92 -0.41 9.38
C LEU A 75 13.27 0.31 9.59
N ALA A 76 13.87 0.14 10.77
CA ALA A 76 15.16 0.75 11.08
C ALA A 76 16.27 0.31 10.13
N ASN A 77 16.28 -0.96 9.72
CA ASN A 77 17.25 -1.48 8.76
C ASN A 77 17.06 -0.88 7.36
N LEU A 78 15.81 -0.73 6.91
CA LEU A 78 15.49 -0.08 5.63
C LEU A 78 15.91 1.39 5.61
N GLU A 79 15.57 2.12 6.66
CA GLU A 79 15.95 3.53 6.79
C GLU A 79 17.49 3.71 6.90
N ALA A 80 18.17 2.81 7.60
CA ALA A 80 19.64 2.84 7.70
C ALA A 80 20.31 2.59 6.33
N GLN A 81 19.78 1.66 5.53
CA GLN A 81 20.29 1.40 4.18
C GLN A 81 20.10 2.62 3.27
N LEU A 82 18.94 3.30 3.32
CA LEU A 82 18.71 4.53 2.57
C LEU A 82 19.71 5.64 2.97
N ARG A 83 19.85 5.90 4.27
CA ARG A 83 20.78 6.92 4.79
C ARG A 83 22.24 6.59 4.45
N ALA A 84 22.64 5.33 4.46
CA ALA A 84 24.01 4.91 4.13
C ALA A 84 24.43 5.28 2.70
N VAL A 85 23.47 5.44 1.80
CA VAL A 85 23.71 5.87 0.41
C VAL A 85 23.32 7.33 0.16
N GLY A 86 23.02 8.09 1.21
CA GLY A 86 22.65 9.50 1.13
C GLY A 86 21.25 9.75 0.59
N LEU A 87 20.33 8.82 0.82
CA LEU A 87 18.89 8.98 0.54
C LEU A 87 18.13 9.19 1.85
N ASP A 88 17.20 10.13 1.84
CA ASP A 88 16.31 10.33 2.97
C ASP A 88 15.16 9.32 2.93
N PRO A 89 14.86 8.64 4.06
CA PRO A 89 13.66 7.81 4.16
C PRO A 89 12.39 8.65 3.96
N PRO A 90 11.27 8.03 3.53
CA PRO A 90 10.00 8.72 3.48
C PRO A 90 9.63 9.37 4.82
N ALA A 91 9.02 10.55 4.76
CA ALA A 91 8.67 11.31 5.95
C ALA A 91 7.77 10.50 6.91
N PRO A 92 8.02 10.56 8.22
CA PRO A 92 7.16 9.90 9.20
C PRO A 92 5.75 10.49 9.15
N GLY A 93 4.76 9.64 9.39
CA GLY A 93 3.37 10.06 9.50
C GLY A 93 3.00 10.53 10.90
N PRO A 94 1.71 10.82 11.14
CA PRO A 94 1.22 11.21 12.47
C PRO A 94 1.46 10.16 13.56
N THR A 95 1.78 8.93 13.18
CA THR A 95 2.16 7.84 14.10
C THR A 95 3.62 7.88 14.54
N GLY A 96 4.41 8.83 14.03
CA GLY A 96 5.85 8.91 14.27
C GLY A 96 6.69 7.89 13.47
N SER A 97 6.06 7.09 12.60
CA SER A 97 6.72 6.07 11.78
C SER A 97 6.53 6.35 10.29
N SER A 98 7.56 6.11 9.49
CA SER A 98 7.48 6.19 8.03
C SER A 98 6.71 5.01 7.42
N ALA A 99 6.69 3.85 8.10
CA ALA A 99 6.03 2.63 7.64
C ALA A 99 4.60 2.43 8.13
N THR A 100 4.06 3.33 8.95
CA THR A 100 2.68 3.21 9.45
C THR A 100 1.84 4.44 9.15
N ARG A 101 0.57 4.21 8.80
CA ARG A 101 -0.44 5.28 8.62
C ARG A 101 -1.77 4.85 9.21
N ARG A 102 -2.54 5.82 9.66
CA ARG A 102 -3.94 5.62 10.04
C ARG A 102 -4.85 6.02 8.91
N TYR A 103 -5.90 5.26 8.71
CA TYR A 103 -6.95 5.54 7.75
C TYR A 103 -8.32 5.36 8.41
N SER A 104 -9.23 6.30 8.17
CA SER A 104 -10.61 6.24 8.62
C SER A 104 -11.49 5.79 7.47
N ALA A 105 -12.08 4.60 7.60
CA ALA A 105 -12.94 4.04 6.58
C ALA A 105 -14.31 4.73 6.53
N SER A 106 -15.08 4.45 5.46
CA SER A 106 -16.41 5.03 5.23
C SER A 106 -17.41 4.74 6.35
N ASN A 107 -17.25 3.62 7.02
CA ASN A 107 -18.06 3.19 8.16
C ASN A 107 -17.61 3.78 9.51
N GLY A 108 -16.59 4.66 9.53
CA GLY A 108 -16.03 5.24 10.74
C GLY A 108 -14.97 4.39 11.46
N THR A 109 -14.69 3.18 10.97
CA THR A 109 -13.67 2.31 11.56
C THR A 109 -12.26 2.85 11.25
N GLN A 110 -11.40 2.87 12.28
CA GLN A 110 -10.00 3.26 12.14
C GLN A 110 -9.13 2.04 11.85
N TYR A 111 -8.34 2.12 10.80
CA TYR A 111 -7.37 1.11 10.41
C TYR A 111 -5.95 1.64 10.56
N THR A 112 -5.04 0.75 10.96
CA THR A 112 -3.60 1.03 10.96
C THR A 112 -2.97 0.22 9.84
N LEU A 113 -2.46 0.93 8.85
CA LEU A 113 -1.72 0.35 7.72
C LEU A 113 -0.26 0.21 8.11
N THR A 114 0.34 -0.93 7.80
CA THR A 114 1.76 -1.15 8.03
C THR A 114 2.41 -1.67 6.75
N ILE A 115 3.43 -0.95 6.27
CA ILE A 115 4.26 -1.36 5.12
C ILE A 115 5.42 -2.22 5.61
N SER A 116 5.71 -3.27 4.85
CA SER A 116 6.93 -4.05 4.94
C SER A 116 7.43 -4.44 3.55
N PHE A 117 8.76 -4.48 3.39
CA PHE A 117 9.38 -5.01 2.18
C PHE A 117 9.57 -6.50 2.33
N ARG A 118 9.16 -7.27 1.33
CA ARG A 118 9.18 -8.73 1.38
C ARG A 118 9.50 -9.32 0.01
N SER A 119 10.08 -10.51 0.01
CA SER A 119 10.04 -11.41 -1.14
C SER A 119 8.92 -12.42 -0.92
N ARG A 120 7.98 -12.50 -1.85
CA ARG A 120 6.76 -13.30 -1.74
C ARG A 120 6.44 -14.04 -3.02
N SER A 121 5.68 -15.11 -2.88
CA SER A 121 4.96 -15.79 -3.97
C SER A 121 3.47 -15.48 -3.86
N ASP A 122 2.76 -15.59 -4.95
CA ASP A 122 1.31 -15.46 -5.07
C ASP A 122 0.65 -16.78 -5.47
N GLY A 123 1.28 -17.90 -5.10
CA GLY A 123 0.86 -19.24 -5.53
C GLY A 123 1.47 -19.68 -6.85
N THR A 124 2.23 -18.82 -7.54
CA THR A 124 3.09 -19.17 -8.67
C THR A 124 4.44 -19.68 -8.19
N ALA A 125 5.19 -20.34 -9.07
CA ALA A 125 6.53 -20.86 -8.72
C ALA A 125 7.59 -19.75 -8.53
N SER A 126 7.28 -18.52 -8.90
CA SER A 126 8.23 -17.40 -8.86
C SER A 126 7.99 -16.51 -7.65
N ASN A 127 9.08 -16.16 -6.96
CA ASN A 127 9.06 -15.12 -5.95
C ASN A 127 9.31 -13.76 -6.61
N TYR A 128 8.67 -12.73 -6.09
CA TYR A 128 8.86 -11.34 -6.48
C TYR A 128 9.09 -10.45 -5.24
N ASN A 129 9.82 -9.37 -5.43
CA ASN A 129 9.96 -8.34 -4.40
C ASN A 129 8.68 -7.49 -4.37
N CYS A 130 8.20 -7.17 -3.20
CA CYS A 130 6.98 -6.39 -3.04
C CYS A 130 7.01 -5.50 -1.79
N ILE A 131 6.23 -4.45 -1.85
CA ILE A 131 5.78 -3.70 -0.68
C ILE A 131 4.47 -4.34 -0.22
N GLU A 132 4.51 -5.02 0.92
CA GLU A 132 3.34 -5.65 1.54
C GLU A 132 2.70 -4.67 2.52
N ILE A 133 1.40 -4.46 2.42
CA ILE A 133 0.63 -3.57 3.29
C ILE A 133 -0.35 -4.43 4.08
N LEU A 134 -0.15 -4.48 5.40
CA LEU A 134 -1.04 -5.14 6.34
C LEU A 134 -2.08 -4.14 6.87
N GLY A 135 -3.24 -4.66 7.27
CA GLY A 135 -4.34 -3.86 7.81
C GLY A 135 -5.08 -3.03 6.75
N MET A 136 -4.97 -3.40 5.48
CA MET A 136 -5.60 -2.69 4.37
C MET A 136 -7.12 -2.91 4.37
N PRO A 137 -7.95 -1.85 4.56
CA PRO A 137 -9.37 -1.96 4.32
C PRO A 137 -9.66 -2.09 2.82
N THR A 138 -10.64 -2.92 2.49
CA THR A 138 -11.01 -3.24 1.10
C THR A 138 -11.28 -2.00 0.25
N GLU A 139 -12.00 -1.01 0.80
CA GLU A 139 -12.29 0.24 0.08
C GLU A 139 -11.04 1.03 -0.30
N LEU A 140 -10.02 1.00 0.56
CA LEU A 140 -8.74 1.68 0.28
C LEU A 140 -7.89 0.86 -0.69
N GLY A 141 -7.92 -0.48 -0.59
CA GLY A 141 -7.26 -1.37 -1.52
C GLY A 141 -7.76 -1.15 -2.96
N ILE A 142 -9.07 -1.12 -3.15
CA ILE A 142 -9.71 -0.80 -4.44
C ILE A 142 -9.30 0.60 -4.95
N ALA A 143 -9.21 1.58 -4.06
CA ALA A 143 -8.81 2.93 -4.45
C ALA A 143 -7.34 2.99 -4.89
N PHE A 144 -6.44 2.26 -4.20
CA PHE A 144 -5.03 2.20 -4.55
C PHE A 144 -4.79 1.43 -5.85
N ASP A 145 -5.52 0.33 -6.06
CA ASP A 145 -5.50 -0.45 -7.30
C ASP A 145 -5.88 0.41 -8.50
N ARG A 146 -7.01 1.14 -8.39
CA ARG A 146 -7.42 2.09 -9.42
C ARG A 146 -6.40 3.19 -9.70
N ILE A 147 -5.68 3.66 -8.67
CA ILE A 147 -4.66 4.70 -8.86
C ILE A 147 -3.42 4.12 -9.55
N LYS A 148 -3.05 2.89 -9.23
CA LYS A 148 -1.81 2.26 -9.72
C LYS A 148 -1.99 1.59 -11.08
N ASP A 149 -3.04 0.80 -11.24
CA ASP A 149 -3.22 -0.09 -12.38
C ASP A 149 -4.45 0.29 -13.26
N GLU A 150 -5.21 1.34 -12.86
CA GLU A 150 -6.44 1.80 -13.52
C GLU A 150 -7.60 0.78 -13.48
N GLU A 151 -7.38 -0.38 -12.87
CA GLU A 151 -8.32 -1.47 -12.71
C GLU A 151 -8.74 -1.63 -11.24
N MET A 152 -9.58 -2.62 -10.92
CA MET A 152 -10.09 -2.83 -9.55
C MET A 152 -10.37 -4.30 -9.30
N ASP A 153 -9.52 -5.18 -9.78
CA ASP A 153 -9.81 -6.61 -9.67
C ASP A 153 -8.98 -7.32 -8.57
N GLY A 154 -7.84 -6.77 -8.18
CA GLY A 154 -6.92 -7.33 -7.18
C GLY A 154 -6.15 -8.56 -7.62
N THR A 155 -6.47 -9.13 -8.80
CA THR A 155 -5.83 -10.35 -9.33
C THR A 155 -4.82 -10.04 -10.41
N ALA A 156 -4.96 -8.92 -11.11
CA ALA A 156 -4.08 -8.48 -12.17
C ALA A 156 -3.29 -7.23 -11.78
N GLY A 157 -2.39 -6.78 -12.66
CA GLY A 157 -1.59 -5.58 -12.45
C GLY A 157 -0.44 -5.76 -11.47
N SER A 158 0.06 -4.62 -11.01
CA SER A 158 1.17 -4.52 -10.06
C SER A 158 0.72 -4.35 -8.61
N PHE A 159 -0.52 -3.90 -8.38
CA PHE A 159 -1.10 -3.78 -7.05
C PHE A 159 -2.20 -4.83 -6.84
N ILE A 160 -1.93 -5.82 -6.01
CA ILE A 160 -2.75 -7.04 -5.88
C ILE A 160 -3.25 -7.26 -4.45
N ALA A 161 -4.37 -7.96 -4.34
CA ALA A 161 -4.85 -8.53 -3.08
C ALA A 161 -4.46 -10.00 -2.96
N VAL A 162 -4.11 -10.46 -1.75
CA VAL A 162 -3.73 -11.85 -1.51
C VAL A 162 -4.47 -12.41 -0.30
N SER A 163 -4.75 -13.73 -0.36
CA SER A 163 -5.48 -14.45 0.69
C SER A 163 -4.62 -14.85 1.89
N GLY A 164 -3.28 -14.72 1.80
CA GLY A 164 -2.36 -15.15 2.86
C GLY A 164 -0.88 -14.97 2.48
N ASN A 165 0.02 -15.36 3.39
CA ASN A 165 1.44 -15.46 3.10
C ASN A 165 1.71 -16.54 2.04
N GLY A 166 2.14 -16.12 0.83
CA GLY A 166 2.30 -17.04 -0.29
C GLY A 166 0.97 -17.58 -0.84
N GLY A 167 -0.16 -17.02 -0.42
CA GLY A 167 -1.47 -17.37 -0.93
C GLY A 167 -1.72 -16.78 -2.32
N PRO A 168 -2.71 -17.33 -3.07
CA PRO A 168 -3.04 -16.85 -4.39
C PRO A 168 -3.56 -15.42 -4.36
N ARG A 169 -3.46 -14.75 -5.51
CA ARG A 169 -4.15 -13.50 -5.78
C ARG A 169 -5.65 -13.70 -5.67
N ILE A 170 -6.33 -12.73 -5.11
CA ILE A 170 -7.79 -12.73 -4.97
C ILE A 170 -8.37 -11.42 -5.51
N ALA A 171 -9.58 -11.49 -6.05
CA ALA A 171 -10.34 -10.28 -6.33
C ALA A 171 -10.60 -9.50 -5.04
N TRP A 172 -10.69 -8.18 -5.13
CA TRP A 172 -11.06 -7.37 -3.97
C TRP A 172 -12.40 -7.86 -3.41
N PRO A 173 -12.47 -8.18 -2.11
CA PRO A 173 -13.74 -8.56 -1.50
C PRO A 173 -14.79 -7.46 -1.63
N ASN A 174 -16.06 -7.82 -1.53
CA ASN A 174 -17.10 -6.82 -1.45
C ASN A 174 -16.98 -6.06 -0.12
N VAL A 175 -16.93 -4.73 -0.19
CA VAL A 175 -16.80 -3.84 0.98
C VAL A 175 -17.89 -4.01 2.04
N THR A 176 -19.05 -4.56 1.66
CA THR A 176 -20.15 -4.84 2.60
C THR A 176 -19.99 -6.15 3.34
N THR A 177 -19.26 -7.12 2.77
CA THR A 177 -19.10 -8.46 3.34
C THR A 177 -17.74 -8.69 3.96
N SER A 178 -16.70 -8.02 3.45
CA SER A 178 -15.34 -8.12 4.00
C SER A 178 -14.68 -6.73 4.01
N GLN A 179 -14.40 -6.24 5.20
CA GLN A 179 -13.86 -4.89 5.38
C GLN A 179 -12.35 -4.80 5.22
N THR A 180 -11.65 -5.93 5.28
CA THR A 180 -10.19 -6.01 5.13
C THR A 180 -9.78 -7.18 4.25
N VAL A 181 -8.64 -7.05 3.60
CA VAL A 181 -7.91 -8.15 2.98
C VAL A 181 -6.79 -8.61 3.90
N PHE A 182 -6.30 -9.84 3.71
CA PHE A 182 -5.15 -10.33 4.46
C PHE A 182 -3.94 -9.41 4.28
N ALA A 183 -3.57 -9.14 3.04
CA ALA A 183 -2.58 -8.14 2.67
C ALA A 183 -2.85 -7.63 1.25
N ALA A 184 -2.49 -6.37 1.00
CA ALA A 184 -2.29 -5.84 -0.33
C ALA A 184 -0.80 -5.80 -0.63
N ARG A 185 -0.40 -6.03 -1.87
CA ARG A 185 1.00 -6.03 -2.30
C ARG A 185 1.18 -5.18 -3.54
N LEU A 186 2.17 -4.29 -3.50
CA LEU A 186 2.71 -3.64 -4.68
C LEU A 186 3.92 -4.45 -5.15
N ILE A 187 3.83 -5.06 -6.32
CA ILE A 187 4.92 -5.81 -6.95
C ILE A 187 5.96 -4.81 -7.45
N LEU A 188 7.22 -5.05 -7.11
CA LEU A 188 8.35 -4.21 -7.52
C LEU A 188 9.00 -4.82 -8.76
N GLY A 189 9.44 -3.97 -9.68
CA GLY A 189 9.87 -4.38 -11.03
C GLY A 189 11.27 -5.05 -11.11
N PHE A 190 11.98 -5.18 -9.99
CA PHE A 190 13.30 -5.83 -9.91
C PHE A 190 13.58 -6.30 -8.50
#